data_780a3071ed14ad841fef689e79c5e88e
#
_entry.id   780a3071ed14ad841fef689e79c5e88e
#
_cell.length_a   1.000
_cell.length_b   1.000
_cell.length_c   1.000
_cell.angle_alpha   90.00
_cell.angle_beta   90.00
_cell.angle_gamma   90.00
#
_symmetry.space_group_name_H-M   'P 1'
#
loop_
_entity.id
_entity.type
_entity.pdbx_description
1 polymer ?
#
loop_
_entity_poly.entity_id
_entity_poly.type
_entity_poly.pdbx_seq_one_letter_code
_entity_poly.pdbx_strand_id
1 'polypeptide(L)'
;MSDPRSRFPGGPPLRERLLAARGVLVAAGLLLLGFAAFNLLSVFYALLGLAVIAAAAVVGRGASVPPRTGRAPENPGPAIGSPWIETLIGKLPDPVIVLDRDGRVVAFNAQASAMAPALSRGEAVSLALRVPEVVDAIRQAGAGAGAQRVEFSERVPVDRWLAAHVAPLELADASGVIRRLLLMTFHDLTPLRRVEEMRADFVANASHELRTPLASLSGFIDTLQGPARDDPQARERFLVIMKAQAHRMARLIDDLLSLSRVELNAHVRPETPVELAAIVRQVADALQMLARERGVTIALAVCAEPLLVLGDRDELTRVFENLVENALKYGASGKRVDVSAERAQAADGAGEAIVRVRDYGPGIAAEHLPRLTERFYRIDVGQSRAEGGTGLGLSLVKHVLNRHRGRLGIESRLGEGATFTVRLPLAPHRG
;
A
#
# COMPACT_ATOMS: atom_id res chain seq x y z
N MET A 1 -15.21 -23.66 -67.73
CA MET A 1 -15.52 -25.07 -67.43
C MET A 1 -14.34 -25.61 -66.67
N SER A 2 -14.43 -25.69 -65.39
CA SER A 2 -13.72 -26.60 -64.43
C SER A 2 -14.00 -26.17 -63.01
N ASP A 3 -14.84 -26.92 -62.33
CA ASP A 3 -15.15 -26.83 -60.91
C ASP A 3 -13.99 -27.38 -60.07
N PRO A 4 -13.55 -26.76 -58.99
CA PRO A 4 -12.86 -27.44 -57.94
C PRO A 4 -13.56 -27.28 -56.57
N ARG A 5 -14.38 -28.26 -56.25
CA ARG A 5 -14.84 -28.49 -54.88
C ARG A 5 -13.67 -29.06 -54.08
N SER A 6 -12.94 -28.23 -53.33
CA SER A 6 -11.99 -28.67 -52.32
C SER A 6 -12.73 -29.16 -51.07
N ARG A 7 -12.72 -30.47 -50.86
CA ARG A 7 -13.20 -31.17 -49.68
C ARG A 7 -12.27 -30.83 -48.49
N PHE A 8 -12.78 -30.22 -47.45
CA PHE A 8 -12.12 -30.17 -46.16
C PHE A 8 -12.07 -31.59 -45.56
N PRO A 9 -10.91 -32.09 -45.08
CA PRO A 9 -10.85 -33.36 -44.39
C PRO A 9 -11.53 -33.22 -43.02
N GLY A 10 -12.60 -33.97 -42.80
CA GLY A 10 -13.31 -34.06 -41.53
C GLY A 10 -12.39 -34.56 -40.44
N GLY A 11 -12.31 -33.81 -39.34
CA GLY A 11 -11.58 -34.24 -38.12
C GLY A 11 -12.13 -35.55 -37.55
N PRO A 12 -11.38 -36.27 -36.69
CA PRO A 12 -11.80 -37.57 -36.15
C PRO A 12 -13.17 -37.46 -35.48
N PRO A 13 -13.98 -38.53 -35.55
CA PRO A 13 -15.37 -38.55 -35.07
C PRO A 13 -15.40 -38.28 -33.56
N LEU A 14 -16.46 -37.64 -33.09
CA LEU A 14 -16.68 -37.19 -31.71
C LEU A 14 -16.40 -38.28 -30.68
N ARG A 15 -16.66 -39.53 -31.03
CA ARG A 15 -16.44 -40.72 -30.20
C ARG A 15 -14.95 -40.97 -29.86
N GLU A 16 -14.05 -40.77 -30.81
CA GLU A 16 -12.63 -40.93 -30.64
C GLU A 16 -12.00 -39.79 -29.78
N ARG A 17 -12.55 -38.58 -29.90
CA ARG A 17 -12.16 -37.44 -29.11
C ARG A 17 -12.49 -37.62 -27.61
N LEU A 18 -13.69 -38.16 -27.32
CA LEU A 18 -14.14 -38.47 -25.97
C LEU A 18 -13.33 -39.63 -25.33
N LEU A 19 -13.00 -40.67 -26.15
CA LEU A 19 -12.17 -41.78 -25.67
C LEU A 19 -10.74 -41.36 -25.34
N ALA A 20 -10.17 -40.43 -26.11
CA ALA A 20 -8.85 -39.87 -25.83
C ALA A 20 -8.81 -38.99 -24.58
N ALA A 21 -9.92 -38.37 -24.19
CA ALA A 21 -10.05 -37.52 -23.00
C ALA A 21 -10.56 -38.27 -21.75
N ARG A 22 -10.84 -39.57 -21.87
CA ARG A 22 -11.51 -40.38 -20.81
C ARG A 22 -10.80 -40.26 -19.41
N GLY A 23 -9.49 -40.22 -19.36
CA GLY A 23 -8.75 -40.09 -18.11
C GLY A 23 -9.01 -38.74 -17.39
N VAL A 24 -9.01 -37.66 -18.14
CA VAL A 24 -9.26 -36.31 -17.61
C VAL A 24 -10.71 -36.15 -17.19
N LEU A 25 -11.66 -36.71 -17.96
CA LEU A 25 -13.09 -36.65 -17.67
C LEU A 25 -13.44 -37.49 -16.41
N VAL A 26 -12.83 -38.66 -16.21
CA VAL A 26 -13.01 -39.50 -15.02
C VAL A 26 -12.43 -38.81 -13.79
N ALA A 27 -11.20 -38.27 -13.87
CA ALA A 27 -10.57 -37.55 -12.76
C ALA A 27 -11.39 -36.30 -12.35
N ALA A 28 -11.85 -35.51 -13.32
CA ALA A 28 -12.67 -34.33 -13.06
C ALA A 28 -14.04 -34.73 -12.47
N GLY A 29 -14.66 -35.79 -12.96
CA GLY A 29 -15.91 -36.33 -12.43
C GLY A 29 -15.78 -36.78 -10.96
N LEU A 30 -14.73 -37.51 -10.62
CA LEU A 30 -14.46 -37.96 -9.26
C LEU A 30 -14.23 -36.78 -8.30
N LEU A 31 -13.50 -35.77 -8.75
CA LEU A 31 -13.22 -34.57 -7.96
C LEU A 31 -14.49 -33.74 -7.69
N LEU A 32 -15.31 -33.53 -8.70
CA LEU A 32 -16.58 -32.82 -8.59
C LEU A 32 -17.60 -33.60 -7.74
N LEU A 33 -17.61 -34.93 -7.82
CA LEU A 33 -18.45 -35.81 -7.02
C LEU A 33 -18.02 -35.77 -5.53
N GLY A 34 -16.73 -35.71 -5.28
CA GLY A 34 -16.17 -35.50 -3.95
C GLY A 34 -16.62 -34.16 -3.33
N PHE A 35 -16.55 -33.07 -4.07
CA PHE A 35 -17.02 -31.77 -3.59
C PHE A 35 -18.54 -31.75 -3.35
N ALA A 36 -19.34 -32.44 -4.16
CA ALA A 36 -20.78 -32.55 -3.96
C ALA A 36 -21.11 -33.41 -2.73
N ALA A 37 -20.37 -34.50 -2.48
CA ALA A 37 -20.58 -35.39 -1.32
C ALA A 37 -20.27 -34.69 0.02
N PHE A 38 -19.31 -33.74 0.04
CA PHE A 38 -19.01 -32.92 1.20
C PHE A 38 -19.85 -31.65 1.34
N ASN A 39 -20.91 -31.53 0.56
CA ASN A 39 -21.83 -30.37 0.55
C ASN A 39 -21.14 -29.00 0.28
N LEU A 40 -19.97 -29.02 -0.34
CA LEU A 40 -19.18 -27.84 -0.72
C LEU A 40 -19.63 -27.24 -2.07
N LEU A 41 -20.36 -28.04 -2.87
CA LEU A 41 -20.91 -27.61 -4.16
C LEU A 41 -22.29 -28.24 -4.37
N SER A 42 -23.27 -27.46 -4.85
CA SER A 42 -24.56 -28.04 -5.23
C SER A 42 -24.39 -28.95 -6.46
N VAL A 43 -25.16 -30.04 -6.51
CA VAL A 43 -25.13 -31.02 -7.62
C VAL A 43 -25.29 -30.36 -8.99
N PHE A 44 -26.05 -29.26 -9.06
CA PHE A 44 -26.23 -28.47 -10.28
C PHE A 44 -24.92 -27.88 -10.81
N TYR A 45 -24.11 -27.25 -9.94
CA TYR A 45 -22.82 -26.67 -10.34
C TYR A 45 -21.77 -27.74 -10.65
N ALA A 46 -21.84 -28.90 -10.02
CA ALA A 46 -20.96 -30.03 -10.34
C ALA A 46 -21.25 -30.58 -11.74
N LEU A 47 -22.51 -30.73 -12.12
CA LEU A 47 -22.92 -31.15 -13.45
C LEU A 47 -22.59 -30.10 -14.54
N LEU A 48 -22.77 -28.81 -14.23
CA LEU A 48 -22.39 -27.71 -15.13
C LEU A 48 -20.87 -27.68 -15.35
N GLY A 49 -20.07 -27.83 -14.30
CA GLY A 49 -18.62 -27.91 -14.41
C GLY A 49 -18.15 -29.09 -15.26
N LEU A 50 -18.76 -30.27 -15.09
CA LEU A 50 -18.44 -31.45 -15.90
C LEU A 50 -18.82 -31.23 -17.39
N ALA A 51 -19.93 -30.59 -17.68
CA ALA A 51 -20.34 -30.24 -19.04
C ALA A 51 -19.37 -29.27 -19.72
N VAL A 52 -18.88 -28.24 -18.97
CA VAL A 52 -17.88 -27.28 -19.48
C VAL A 52 -16.55 -27.97 -19.76
N ILE A 53 -16.10 -28.87 -18.89
CA ILE A 53 -14.83 -29.62 -19.06
C ILE A 53 -14.96 -30.56 -20.26
N ALA A 54 -16.12 -31.23 -20.46
CA ALA A 54 -16.38 -32.06 -21.59
C ALA A 54 -16.41 -31.27 -22.92
N ALA A 55 -17.03 -30.09 -22.92
CA ALA A 55 -17.06 -29.20 -24.09
C ALA A 55 -15.63 -28.69 -24.42
N ALA A 56 -14.86 -28.29 -23.44
CA ALA A 56 -13.46 -27.88 -23.62
C ALA A 56 -12.56 -29.02 -24.14
N ALA A 57 -12.78 -30.27 -23.70
CA ALA A 57 -12.07 -31.44 -24.18
C ALA A 57 -12.37 -31.76 -25.64
N VAL A 58 -13.59 -31.45 -26.09
CA VAL A 58 -14.04 -31.62 -27.51
C VAL A 58 -13.47 -30.50 -28.40
N VAL A 59 -13.44 -29.26 -27.90
CA VAL A 59 -13.01 -28.07 -28.67
C VAL A 59 -11.48 -27.94 -28.64
N GLY A 60 -10.82 -28.22 -27.50
CA GLY A 60 -9.40 -27.95 -27.29
C GLY A 60 -8.41 -28.88 -28.00
N ARG A 61 -8.85 -29.95 -28.65
CA ARG A 61 -7.98 -30.92 -29.34
C ARG A 61 -8.11 -30.91 -30.87
N GLY A 62 -8.40 -29.75 -31.46
CA GLY A 62 -8.37 -29.55 -32.90
C GLY A 62 -6.98 -29.32 -33.51
N ALA A 63 -5.93 -29.27 -32.69
CA ALA A 63 -4.55 -29.19 -33.15
C ALA A 63 -3.92 -30.59 -33.15
N SER A 64 -4.23 -31.42 -34.17
CA SER A 64 -3.44 -32.59 -34.51
C SER A 64 -2.05 -32.11 -34.96
N VAL A 65 -0.99 -32.47 -34.25
CA VAL A 65 0.38 -32.38 -34.75
C VAL A 65 0.46 -33.26 -36.02
N PRO A 66 0.74 -32.71 -37.20
CA PRO A 66 0.91 -33.52 -38.40
C PRO A 66 2.21 -34.34 -38.28
N PRO A 67 2.27 -35.59 -38.79
CA PRO A 67 3.51 -36.34 -38.85
C PRO A 67 4.52 -35.60 -39.75
N ARG A 68 5.74 -35.42 -39.20
CA ARG A 68 6.85 -34.75 -39.88
C ARG A 68 7.30 -35.58 -41.08
N THR A 69 6.83 -35.25 -42.26
CA THR A 69 7.49 -35.60 -43.52
C THR A 69 7.45 -34.39 -44.43
N GLY A 70 8.57 -33.73 -44.56
CA GLY A 70 8.74 -32.61 -45.47
C GLY A 70 9.67 -31.56 -44.86
N ARG A 71 10.89 -31.53 -45.39
CA ARG A 71 11.92 -30.50 -45.10
C ARG A 71 11.36 -29.13 -45.36
N ALA A 72 10.90 -28.44 -44.31
CA ALA A 72 10.56 -27.03 -44.37
C ALA A 72 11.84 -26.18 -44.47
N PRO A 73 11.79 -25.01 -45.13
CA PRO A 73 12.98 -24.17 -45.24
C PRO A 73 13.49 -23.84 -43.85
N GLU A 74 14.78 -24.07 -43.64
CA GLU A 74 15.51 -23.74 -42.43
C GLU A 74 15.39 -22.24 -42.13
N ASN A 75 14.41 -21.90 -41.30
CA ASN A 75 14.52 -20.67 -40.55
C ASN A 75 15.49 -20.93 -39.41
N PRO A 76 16.69 -20.36 -39.37
CA PRO A 76 17.60 -20.57 -38.27
C PRO A 76 16.92 -20.16 -36.99
N GLY A 77 16.62 -21.11 -36.12
CA GLY A 77 16.07 -20.80 -34.81
C GLY A 77 17.03 -19.88 -34.04
N PRO A 78 16.52 -19.18 -33.05
CA PRO A 78 17.28 -18.13 -32.42
C PRO A 78 18.56 -18.67 -31.79
N ALA A 79 19.69 -18.19 -32.27
CA ALA A 79 20.98 -18.40 -31.62
C ALA A 79 20.93 -17.84 -30.19
N ILE A 80 21.66 -18.45 -29.23
CA ILE A 80 21.85 -17.83 -27.89
C ILE A 80 22.40 -16.43 -28.11
N GLY A 81 21.74 -15.42 -27.59
CA GLY A 81 22.02 -14.01 -27.92
C GLY A 81 21.19 -13.50 -29.11
N SER A 82 20.14 -14.22 -29.53
CA SER A 82 19.24 -13.78 -30.60
C SER A 82 18.51 -12.50 -30.25
N PRO A 83 18.37 -11.56 -31.21
CA PRO A 83 17.70 -10.26 -31.02
C PRO A 83 16.27 -10.38 -30.44
N TRP A 84 15.58 -11.52 -30.64
CA TRP A 84 14.25 -11.71 -30.14
C TRP A 84 14.19 -11.90 -28.61
N ILE A 85 15.20 -12.61 -27.99
CA ILE A 85 15.27 -12.74 -26.53
C ILE A 85 15.44 -11.36 -25.91
N GLU A 86 16.36 -10.56 -26.44
CA GLU A 86 16.60 -9.20 -25.99
C GLU A 86 15.36 -8.30 -26.15
N THR A 87 14.67 -8.44 -27.30
CA THR A 87 13.43 -7.72 -27.55
C THR A 87 12.33 -8.13 -26.56
N LEU A 88 12.21 -9.42 -26.26
CA LEU A 88 11.22 -9.95 -25.32
C LEU A 88 11.51 -9.46 -23.88
N ILE A 89 12.73 -9.71 -23.38
CA ILE A 89 13.07 -9.31 -22.01
C ILE A 89 13.12 -7.78 -21.85
N GLY A 90 13.46 -7.05 -22.93
CA GLY A 90 13.49 -5.58 -22.93
C GLY A 90 12.10 -4.91 -22.76
N LYS A 91 11.01 -5.67 -22.95
CA LYS A 91 9.64 -5.17 -22.72
C LYS A 91 9.12 -5.47 -21.31
N LEU A 92 9.86 -6.27 -20.53
CA LEU A 92 9.46 -6.58 -19.16
C LEU A 92 9.82 -5.42 -18.22
N PRO A 93 8.90 -5.03 -17.32
CA PRO A 93 9.12 -3.94 -16.38
C PRO A 93 10.11 -4.30 -15.28
N ASP A 94 10.23 -5.60 -14.94
CA ASP A 94 11.11 -6.08 -13.89
C ASP A 94 12.53 -6.33 -14.43
N PRO A 95 13.58 -6.29 -13.58
CA PRO A 95 14.92 -6.69 -13.93
C PRO A 95 14.97 -8.19 -14.32
N VAL A 96 15.49 -8.48 -15.51
CA VAL A 96 15.59 -9.85 -16.04
C VAL A 96 17.00 -10.13 -16.53
N ILE A 97 17.54 -11.27 -16.11
CA ILE A 97 18.85 -11.79 -16.54
C ILE A 97 18.65 -13.22 -17.02
N VAL A 98 19.20 -13.52 -18.18
CA VAL A 98 19.27 -14.89 -18.72
C VAL A 98 20.70 -15.38 -18.55
N LEU A 99 20.86 -16.55 -17.94
CA LEU A 99 22.15 -17.17 -17.66
C LEU A 99 22.27 -18.50 -18.39
N ASP A 100 23.50 -18.93 -18.64
CA ASP A 100 23.80 -20.32 -18.99
C ASP A 100 23.80 -21.21 -17.74
N ARG A 101 24.08 -22.50 -17.92
CA ARG A 101 24.16 -23.49 -16.84
C ARG A 101 25.26 -23.21 -15.81
N ASP A 102 26.31 -22.52 -16.26
CA ASP A 102 27.47 -22.19 -15.42
C ASP A 102 27.29 -20.84 -14.71
N GLY A 103 26.12 -20.20 -14.85
CA GLY A 103 25.81 -18.92 -14.23
C GLY A 103 26.43 -17.72 -14.94
N ARG A 104 26.84 -17.86 -16.22
CA ARG A 104 27.32 -16.75 -17.03
C ARG A 104 26.18 -16.02 -17.69
N VAL A 105 26.30 -14.73 -17.79
CA VAL A 105 25.28 -13.83 -18.34
C VAL A 105 25.20 -13.99 -19.86
N VAL A 106 24.03 -14.42 -20.34
CA VAL A 106 23.71 -14.53 -21.77
C VAL A 106 23.06 -13.26 -22.28
N ALA A 107 22.04 -12.77 -21.57
CA ALA A 107 21.31 -11.56 -21.91
C ALA A 107 20.73 -10.93 -20.64
N PHE A 108 20.46 -9.63 -20.68
CA PHE A 108 19.78 -8.89 -19.61
C PHE A 108 19.07 -7.65 -20.18
N ASN A 109 18.05 -7.16 -19.47
CA ASN A 109 17.34 -5.96 -19.86
C ASN A 109 17.92 -4.70 -19.20
N ALA A 110 17.39 -3.53 -19.60
CA ALA A 110 17.85 -2.24 -19.09
C ALA A 110 17.65 -2.09 -17.58
N GLN A 111 16.57 -2.68 -17.04
CA GLN A 111 16.25 -2.66 -15.61
C GLN A 111 17.29 -3.46 -14.80
N ALA A 112 17.72 -4.62 -15.31
CA ALA A 112 18.78 -5.40 -14.69
C ALA A 112 20.14 -4.68 -14.74
N SER A 113 20.44 -3.98 -15.85
CA SER A 113 21.64 -3.14 -15.96
C SER A 113 21.63 -1.98 -14.97
N ALA A 114 20.47 -1.34 -14.78
CA ALA A 114 20.31 -0.26 -13.80
C ALA A 114 20.44 -0.75 -12.35
N MET A 115 19.97 -1.97 -12.06
CA MET A 115 20.07 -2.62 -10.75
C MET A 115 21.51 -3.05 -10.44
N ALA A 116 22.18 -3.67 -11.40
CA ALA A 116 23.54 -4.16 -11.26
C ALA A 116 24.42 -3.67 -12.44
N PRO A 117 25.02 -2.47 -12.34
CA PRO A 117 25.79 -1.85 -13.44
C PRO A 117 27.04 -2.65 -13.86
N ALA A 118 27.51 -3.56 -13.02
CA ALA A 118 28.64 -4.42 -13.30
C ALA A 118 28.30 -5.65 -14.16
N LEU A 119 27.02 -5.81 -14.58
CA LEU A 119 26.62 -6.91 -15.45
C LEU A 119 27.28 -6.80 -16.83
N SER A 120 27.96 -7.88 -17.23
CA SER A 120 28.61 -8.00 -18.54
C SER A 120 28.30 -9.36 -19.15
N ARG A 121 28.04 -9.43 -20.46
CA ARG A 121 27.75 -10.66 -21.16
C ARG A 121 28.98 -11.59 -21.16
N GLY A 122 28.76 -12.88 -20.99
CA GLY A 122 29.78 -13.90 -20.91
C GLY A 122 30.50 -13.99 -19.58
N GLU A 123 30.31 -13.03 -18.68
CA GLU A 123 30.89 -13.07 -17.34
C GLU A 123 29.97 -13.78 -16.35
N ALA A 124 30.54 -14.28 -15.26
CA ALA A 124 29.78 -14.91 -14.19
C ALA A 124 28.93 -13.84 -13.47
N VAL A 125 27.64 -14.08 -13.31
CA VAL A 125 26.72 -13.15 -12.64
C VAL A 125 27.14 -12.85 -11.20
N SER A 126 27.88 -13.75 -10.54
CA SER A 126 28.41 -13.57 -9.19
C SER A 126 29.43 -12.42 -9.06
N LEU A 127 29.99 -11.95 -10.17
CA LEU A 127 30.86 -10.77 -10.18
C LEU A 127 30.07 -9.47 -10.00
N ALA A 128 28.86 -9.43 -10.55
CA ALA A 128 27.95 -8.29 -10.47
C ALA A 128 27.02 -8.38 -9.26
N LEU A 129 26.53 -9.58 -8.93
CA LEU A 129 25.60 -9.83 -7.82
C LEU A 129 26.32 -10.71 -6.78
N ARG A 130 26.87 -10.06 -5.76
CA ARG A 130 27.67 -10.71 -4.71
C ARG A 130 26.81 -11.14 -3.52
N VAL A 131 25.67 -11.74 -3.78
CA VAL A 131 24.72 -12.22 -2.78
C VAL A 131 24.83 -13.75 -2.72
N PRO A 132 25.37 -14.34 -1.63
CA PRO A 132 25.61 -15.77 -1.53
C PRO A 132 24.35 -16.61 -1.79
N GLU A 133 23.22 -16.19 -1.26
CA GLU A 133 21.93 -16.86 -1.38
C GLU A 133 21.46 -16.93 -2.83
N VAL A 134 21.69 -15.87 -3.62
CA VAL A 134 21.36 -15.82 -5.05
C VAL A 134 22.29 -16.76 -5.84
N VAL A 135 23.57 -16.78 -5.52
CA VAL A 135 24.56 -17.67 -6.17
C VAL A 135 24.20 -19.12 -5.89
N ASP A 136 23.80 -19.46 -4.68
CA ASP A 136 23.36 -20.81 -4.31
C ASP A 136 22.06 -21.20 -5.04
N ALA A 137 21.10 -20.30 -5.16
CA ALA A 137 19.88 -20.53 -5.93
C ALA A 137 20.16 -20.80 -7.42
N ILE A 138 21.10 -20.08 -8.02
CA ILE A 138 21.52 -20.29 -9.41
C ILE A 138 22.14 -21.69 -9.54
N ARG A 139 23.02 -22.09 -8.61
CA ARG A 139 23.66 -23.42 -8.62
C ARG A 139 22.62 -24.54 -8.48
N GLN A 140 21.65 -24.40 -7.57
CA GLN A 140 20.59 -25.39 -7.34
C GLN A 140 19.66 -25.51 -8.56
N ALA A 141 19.23 -24.39 -9.14
CA ALA A 141 18.41 -24.40 -10.36
C ALA A 141 19.15 -25.02 -11.55
N GLY A 142 20.46 -24.72 -11.72
CA GLY A 142 21.32 -25.29 -12.74
C GLY A 142 21.53 -26.79 -12.56
N ALA A 143 21.56 -27.28 -11.32
CA ALA A 143 21.67 -28.72 -11.00
C ALA A 143 20.34 -29.50 -11.18
N GLY A 144 19.24 -28.83 -11.50
CA GLY A 144 17.96 -29.47 -11.76
C GLY A 144 17.00 -29.52 -10.57
N ALA A 145 17.26 -28.77 -9.51
CA ALA A 145 16.36 -28.66 -8.34
C ALA A 145 15.06 -27.87 -8.62
N GLY A 146 14.80 -27.49 -9.88
CA GLY A 146 13.63 -26.70 -10.26
C GLY A 146 13.81 -25.20 -9.98
N ALA A 147 12.69 -24.46 -10.00
CA ALA A 147 12.72 -23.04 -9.75
C ALA A 147 13.06 -22.74 -8.27
N GLN A 148 13.92 -21.74 -8.05
CA GLN A 148 14.35 -21.28 -6.73
C GLN A 148 13.88 -19.84 -6.50
N ARG A 149 13.45 -19.52 -5.29
CA ARG A 149 13.12 -18.17 -4.85
C ARG A 149 13.95 -17.83 -3.61
N VAL A 150 14.59 -16.69 -3.65
CA VAL A 150 15.44 -16.20 -2.57
C VAL A 150 15.11 -14.74 -2.30
N GLU A 151 14.92 -14.37 -1.03
CA GLU A 151 14.74 -12.99 -0.59
C GLU A 151 16.02 -12.52 0.09
N PHE A 152 16.47 -11.33 -0.26
CA PHE A 152 17.67 -10.71 0.31
C PHE A 152 17.52 -9.20 0.42
N SER A 153 18.34 -8.61 1.30
CA SER A 153 18.41 -7.15 1.44
C SER A 153 19.72 -6.62 0.85
N GLU A 154 19.63 -5.53 0.11
CA GLU A 154 20.75 -4.76 -0.38
C GLU A 154 20.76 -3.40 0.31
N ARG A 155 21.86 -3.09 1.03
CA ARG A 155 21.94 -1.87 1.84
C ARG A 155 22.57 -0.67 1.14
N VAL A 156 23.27 -0.89 0.02
CA VAL A 156 24.02 0.14 -0.72
C VAL A 156 23.67 0.06 -2.19
N PRO A 157 23.36 1.16 -2.88
CA PRO A 157 23.32 2.57 -2.41
C PRO A 157 22.06 2.95 -1.65
N VAL A 158 21.02 2.15 -1.71
CA VAL A 158 19.72 2.36 -1.03
C VAL A 158 19.29 1.05 -0.40
N ASP A 159 18.76 1.10 0.81
CA ASP A 159 18.21 -0.07 1.49
C ASP A 159 16.99 -0.61 0.73
N ARG A 160 17.14 -1.81 0.15
CA ARG A 160 16.11 -2.47 -0.66
C ARG A 160 15.96 -3.94 -0.26
N TRP A 161 14.75 -4.40 -0.29
CA TRP A 161 14.41 -5.81 -0.19
C TRP A 161 14.05 -6.34 -1.57
N LEU A 162 14.76 -7.36 -2.03
CA LEU A 162 14.58 -7.95 -3.34
C LEU A 162 14.27 -9.45 -3.23
N ALA A 163 13.36 -9.94 -4.06
CA ALA A 163 13.18 -11.37 -4.29
C ALA A 163 13.79 -11.72 -5.65
N ALA A 164 14.79 -12.60 -5.66
CA ALA A 164 15.29 -13.22 -6.88
C ALA A 164 14.52 -14.52 -7.12
N HIS A 165 14.02 -14.69 -8.34
CA HIS A 165 13.41 -15.93 -8.80
C HIS A 165 14.24 -16.49 -9.94
N VAL A 166 14.81 -17.67 -9.74
CA VAL A 166 15.69 -18.36 -10.71
C VAL A 166 14.97 -19.61 -11.18
N ALA A 167 14.63 -19.67 -12.47
CA ALA A 167 13.90 -20.78 -13.06
C ALA A 167 14.69 -21.40 -14.23
N PRO A 168 14.76 -22.74 -14.34
CA PRO A 168 15.32 -23.39 -15.51
C PRO A 168 14.43 -23.15 -16.73
N LEU A 169 15.06 -22.85 -17.86
CA LEU A 169 14.41 -22.59 -19.14
C LEU A 169 15.05 -23.53 -20.20
N GLU A 170 14.24 -24.35 -20.83
CA GLU A 170 14.70 -25.20 -21.94
C GLU A 170 14.21 -24.60 -23.27
N LEU A 171 15.14 -24.26 -24.15
CA LEU A 171 14.87 -23.73 -25.47
C LEU A 171 15.42 -24.69 -26.51
N ALA A 172 14.56 -25.14 -27.43
CA ALA A 172 15.00 -25.88 -28.61
C ALA A 172 15.41 -24.86 -29.70
N ASP A 173 16.61 -24.98 -30.20
CA ASP A 173 17.04 -24.24 -31.38
C ASP A 173 16.46 -24.85 -32.68
N ALA A 174 16.65 -24.17 -33.81
CA ALA A 174 16.12 -24.64 -35.10
C ALA A 174 16.70 -25.99 -35.55
N SER A 175 17.83 -26.42 -35.02
CA SER A 175 18.44 -27.72 -35.25
C SER A 175 17.87 -28.82 -34.34
N GLY A 176 16.96 -28.48 -33.42
CA GLY A 176 16.37 -29.40 -32.44
C GLY A 176 17.25 -29.65 -31.21
N VAL A 177 18.37 -28.93 -31.06
CA VAL A 177 19.24 -29.03 -29.89
C VAL A 177 18.56 -28.25 -28.72
N ILE A 178 18.30 -28.98 -27.64
CA ILE A 178 17.76 -28.40 -26.41
C ILE A 178 18.90 -27.71 -25.66
N ARG A 179 18.78 -26.38 -25.52
CA ARG A 179 19.65 -25.57 -24.68
C ARG A 179 18.98 -25.29 -23.36
N ARG A 180 19.69 -25.56 -22.26
CA ARG A 180 19.24 -25.27 -20.92
C ARG A 180 19.83 -23.94 -20.47
N LEU A 181 18.99 -22.98 -20.17
CA LEU A 181 19.31 -21.69 -19.65
C LEU A 181 18.64 -21.52 -18.28
N LEU A 182 19.02 -20.48 -17.56
CA LEU A 182 18.34 -20.05 -16.34
C LEU A 182 17.75 -18.64 -16.59
N LEU A 183 16.48 -18.48 -16.30
CA LEU A 183 15.84 -17.19 -16.29
C LEU A 183 15.81 -16.68 -14.85
N MET A 184 16.41 -15.52 -14.61
CA MET A 184 16.43 -14.87 -13.32
C MET A 184 15.68 -13.56 -13.40
N THR A 185 14.70 -13.37 -12.52
CA THR A 185 13.92 -12.14 -12.38
C THR A 185 14.05 -11.62 -10.96
N PHE A 186 13.95 -10.28 -10.80
CA PHE A 186 13.99 -9.65 -9.51
C PHE A 186 12.70 -8.86 -9.28
N HIS A 187 12.17 -8.99 -8.09
CA HIS A 187 10.99 -8.24 -7.66
C HIS A 187 11.34 -7.38 -6.44
N ASP A 188 11.02 -6.10 -6.50
CA ASP A 188 11.26 -5.18 -5.38
C ASP A 188 10.17 -5.35 -4.32
N LEU A 189 10.56 -5.94 -3.18
CA LEU A 189 9.69 -6.14 -2.01
C LEU A 189 9.75 -4.95 -1.03
N THR A 190 10.59 -3.95 -1.28
CA THR A 190 10.76 -2.81 -0.36
C THR A 190 9.45 -2.09 -0.02
N PRO A 191 8.55 -1.82 -1.01
CA PRO A 191 7.27 -1.19 -0.70
C PRO A 191 6.40 -2.05 0.23
N LEU A 192 6.36 -3.37 -0.01
CA LEU A 192 5.59 -4.31 0.81
C LEU A 192 6.14 -4.40 2.23
N ARG A 193 7.45 -4.58 2.37
CA ARG A 193 8.15 -4.64 3.67
C ARG A 193 7.97 -3.37 4.48
N ARG A 194 8.08 -2.20 3.84
CA ARG A 194 7.82 -0.92 4.52
C ARG A 194 6.39 -0.81 5.07
N VAL A 195 5.41 -1.31 4.34
CA VAL A 195 4.01 -1.34 4.81
C VAL A 195 3.87 -2.28 6.01
N GLU A 196 4.48 -3.47 5.97
CA GLU A 196 4.48 -4.43 7.08
C GLU A 196 5.17 -3.87 8.32
N GLU A 197 6.35 -3.27 8.17
CA GLU A 197 7.10 -2.59 9.25
C GLU A 197 6.29 -1.46 9.86
N MET A 198 5.73 -0.56 9.03
CA MET A 198 4.86 0.52 9.52
C MET A 198 3.64 0.00 10.29
N ARG A 199 3.09 -1.15 9.89
CA ARG A 199 1.97 -1.78 10.59
C ARG A 199 2.40 -2.39 11.92
N ALA A 200 3.55 -3.06 11.96
CA ALA A 200 4.12 -3.61 13.18
C ALA A 200 4.46 -2.51 14.20
N ASP A 201 5.11 -1.44 13.74
CA ASP A 201 5.44 -0.26 14.56
C ASP A 201 4.17 0.43 15.09
N PHE A 202 3.12 0.51 14.27
CA PHE A 202 1.83 1.07 14.69
C PHE A 202 1.23 0.28 15.85
N VAL A 203 1.19 -1.05 15.77
CA VAL A 203 0.65 -1.91 16.84
C VAL A 203 1.52 -1.83 18.09
N ALA A 204 2.85 -1.84 17.95
CA ALA A 204 3.78 -1.72 19.06
C ALA A 204 3.61 -0.38 19.79
N ASN A 205 3.59 0.74 19.05
CA ASN A 205 3.43 2.07 19.63
C ASN A 205 2.04 2.26 20.28
N ALA A 206 0.96 1.77 19.66
CA ALA A 206 -0.38 1.80 20.24
C ALA A 206 -0.42 1.05 21.58
N SER A 207 0.21 -0.13 21.63
CA SER A 207 0.31 -0.94 22.86
C SER A 207 1.10 -0.22 23.96
N HIS A 208 2.20 0.45 23.61
CA HIS A 208 2.98 1.22 24.57
C HIS A 208 2.22 2.46 25.08
N GLU A 209 1.55 3.21 24.20
CA GLU A 209 0.79 4.40 24.59
C GLU A 209 -0.48 4.07 25.40
N LEU A 210 -1.03 2.84 25.28
CA LEU A 210 -2.12 2.35 26.13
C LEU A 210 -1.62 1.78 27.47
N ARG A 211 -0.47 1.09 27.49
CA ARG A 211 0.07 0.45 28.71
C ARG A 211 0.46 1.46 29.77
N THR A 212 1.08 2.58 29.38
CA THR A 212 1.55 3.61 30.31
C THR A 212 0.41 4.21 31.16
N PRO A 213 -0.67 4.76 30.60
CA PRO A 213 -1.78 5.29 31.39
C PRO A 213 -2.49 4.19 32.20
N LEU A 214 -2.59 2.96 31.67
CA LEU A 214 -3.20 1.85 32.39
C LEU A 214 -2.41 1.47 33.63
N ALA A 215 -1.08 1.40 33.55
CA ALA A 215 -0.22 1.15 34.71
C ALA A 215 -0.34 2.27 35.76
N SER A 216 -0.42 3.55 35.29
CA SER A 216 -0.66 4.69 36.18
C SER A 216 -2.01 4.59 36.90
N LEU A 217 -3.09 4.24 36.18
CA LEU A 217 -4.42 4.03 36.78
C LEU A 217 -4.38 2.93 37.84
N SER A 218 -3.76 1.78 37.55
CA SER A 218 -3.62 0.67 38.50
C SER A 218 -2.86 1.11 39.76
N GLY A 219 -1.73 1.82 39.59
CA GLY A 219 -0.95 2.31 40.74
C GLY A 219 -1.70 3.31 41.61
N PHE A 220 -2.52 4.19 41.03
CA PHE A 220 -3.38 5.10 41.82
C PHE A 220 -4.49 4.35 42.54
N ILE A 221 -5.08 3.30 41.94
CA ILE A 221 -6.07 2.46 42.60
C ILE A 221 -5.44 1.74 43.80
N ASP A 222 -4.26 1.14 43.64
CA ASP A 222 -3.53 0.49 44.73
C ASP A 222 -3.21 1.46 45.85
N THR A 223 -2.77 2.70 45.52
CA THR A 223 -2.50 3.75 46.49
C THR A 223 -3.74 4.17 47.27
N LEU A 224 -4.89 4.31 46.58
CA LEU A 224 -6.17 4.64 47.22
C LEU A 224 -6.76 3.50 48.05
N GLN A 225 -6.46 2.24 47.75
CA GLN A 225 -6.84 1.11 48.53
C GLN A 225 -5.96 0.83 49.74
N GLY A 226 -4.73 1.39 49.72
CA GLY A 226 -3.72 1.20 50.73
C GLY A 226 -3.31 2.52 51.44
N PRO A 227 -2.11 3.09 51.15
CA PRO A 227 -1.56 4.20 51.94
C PRO A 227 -2.38 5.48 51.97
N ALA A 228 -3.16 5.77 50.94
CA ALA A 228 -3.99 7.00 50.87
C ALA A 228 -5.49 6.73 51.12
N ARG A 229 -5.85 5.61 51.72
CA ARG A 229 -7.25 5.20 51.94
C ARG A 229 -8.02 6.24 52.77
N ASP A 230 -7.40 6.75 53.79
CA ASP A 230 -8.01 7.67 54.76
C ASP A 230 -7.60 9.13 54.57
N ASP A 231 -6.94 9.46 53.42
CA ASP A 231 -6.58 10.82 53.02
C ASP A 231 -7.55 11.40 51.99
N PRO A 232 -8.51 12.28 52.40
CA PRO A 232 -9.49 12.84 51.45
C PRO A 232 -8.87 13.72 50.38
N GLN A 233 -7.77 14.43 50.68
CA GLN A 233 -7.11 15.31 49.73
C GLN A 233 -6.30 14.53 48.69
N ALA A 234 -5.61 13.48 49.08
CA ALA A 234 -4.95 12.58 48.16
C ALA A 234 -5.98 11.89 47.25
N ARG A 235 -7.11 11.45 47.82
CA ARG A 235 -8.20 10.80 47.05
C ARG A 235 -8.72 11.73 45.93
N GLU A 236 -9.04 12.95 46.26
CA GLU A 236 -9.56 13.91 45.25
C GLU A 236 -8.52 14.16 44.15
N ARG A 237 -7.25 14.40 44.49
CA ARG A 237 -6.15 14.59 43.54
C ARG A 237 -5.99 13.36 42.61
N PHE A 238 -5.96 12.17 43.16
CA PHE A 238 -5.78 10.95 42.37
C PHE A 238 -6.96 10.67 41.47
N LEU A 239 -8.20 10.90 41.90
CA LEU A 239 -9.39 10.75 41.07
C LEU A 239 -9.38 11.72 39.88
N VAL A 240 -8.94 12.96 40.06
CA VAL A 240 -8.77 13.93 38.95
C VAL A 240 -7.72 13.42 37.94
N ILE A 241 -6.58 12.93 38.41
CA ILE A 241 -5.51 12.37 37.55
C ILE A 241 -6.03 11.13 36.82
N MET A 242 -6.68 10.21 37.52
CA MET A 242 -7.25 8.98 36.93
C MET A 242 -8.28 9.30 35.84
N LYS A 243 -9.17 10.28 36.10
CA LYS A 243 -10.14 10.74 35.10
C LYS A 243 -9.45 11.29 33.86
N ALA A 244 -8.39 12.08 34.02
CA ALA A 244 -7.61 12.62 32.90
C ALA A 244 -6.92 11.48 32.09
N GLN A 245 -6.38 10.45 32.75
CA GLN A 245 -5.79 9.28 32.07
C GLN A 245 -6.84 8.47 31.31
N ALA A 246 -8.02 8.24 31.91
CA ALA A 246 -9.12 7.54 31.26
C ALA A 246 -9.59 8.27 29.99
N HIS A 247 -9.80 9.60 30.06
CA HIS A 247 -10.14 10.41 28.91
C HIS A 247 -9.07 10.39 27.81
N ARG A 248 -7.79 10.36 28.21
CA ARG A 248 -6.69 10.24 27.26
C ARG A 248 -6.73 8.90 26.53
N MET A 249 -6.94 7.78 27.27
CA MET A 249 -7.09 6.46 26.66
C MET A 249 -8.26 6.39 25.69
N ALA A 250 -9.41 6.94 26.06
CA ALA A 250 -10.59 6.99 25.19
C ALA A 250 -10.27 7.72 23.87
N ARG A 251 -9.66 8.92 23.93
CA ARG A 251 -9.23 9.65 22.74
C ARG A 251 -8.25 8.87 21.87
N LEU A 252 -7.27 8.18 22.49
CA LEU A 252 -6.32 7.36 21.75
C LEU A 252 -7.01 6.22 20.99
N ILE A 253 -7.98 5.55 21.63
CA ILE A 253 -8.77 4.49 21.01
C ILE A 253 -9.60 5.06 19.84
N ASP A 254 -10.26 6.20 20.04
CA ASP A 254 -11.05 6.86 18.98
C ASP A 254 -10.19 7.27 17.79
N ASP A 255 -8.96 7.77 18.03
CA ASP A 255 -8.01 8.11 16.98
C ASP A 255 -7.54 6.88 16.23
N LEU A 256 -7.23 5.76 16.92
CA LEU A 256 -6.85 4.49 16.33
C LEU A 256 -7.95 3.92 15.44
N LEU A 257 -9.19 3.89 15.94
CA LEU A 257 -10.35 3.38 15.19
C LEU A 257 -10.64 4.26 13.96
N SER A 258 -10.51 5.57 14.09
CA SER A 258 -10.72 6.50 12.96
C SER A 258 -9.64 6.37 11.90
N LEU A 259 -8.38 6.27 12.31
CA LEU A 259 -7.28 6.03 11.38
C LEU A 259 -7.47 4.70 10.65
N SER A 260 -7.82 3.64 11.37
CA SER A 260 -8.12 2.32 10.78
C SER A 260 -9.27 2.37 9.77
N ARG A 261 -10.37 3.08 10.07
CA ARG A 261 -11.50 3.26 9.14
C ARG A 261 -11.10 4.01 7.88
N VAL A 262 -10.34 5.10 8.01
CA VAL A 262 -9.87 5.89 6.86
C VAL A 262 -8.91 5.08 5.99
N GLU A 263 -8.03 4.27 6.58
CA GLU A 263 -7.11 3.40 5.84
C GLU A 263 -7.83 2.28 5.08
N LEU A 264 -8.80 1.63 5.71
CA LEU A 264 -9.63 0.59 5.06
C LEU A 264 -10.41 1.16 3.87
N ASN A 265 -10.87 2.41 3.98
CA ASN A 265 -11.65 3.10 2.95
C ASN A 265 -10.81 4.03 2.05
N ALA A 266 -9.47 3.97 2.11
CA ALA A 266 -8.58 4.87 1.36
C ALA A 266 -8.84 4.85 -0.16
N HIS A 267 -9.33 3.72 -0.70
CA HIS A 267 -9.66 3.56 -2.11
C HIS A 267 -11.08 4.03 -2.48
N VAL A 268 -11.95 4.22 -1.49
CA VAL A 268 -13.34 4.64 -1.70
C VAL A 268 -13.43 6.15 -1.50
N ARG A 269 -13.65 6.88 -2.58
CA ARG A 269 -13.75 8.34 -2.54
C ARG A 269 -15.11 8.77 -2.04
N PRO A 270 -15.19 9.77 -1.16
CA PRO A 270 -16.45 10.40 -0.83
C PRO A 270 -16.97 11.21 -2.03
N GLU A 271 -18.26 11.07 -2.32
CA GLU A 271 -18.93 11.77 -3.44
C GLU A 271 -20.00 12.76 -2.97
N THR A 272 -20.20 12.89 -1.66
CA THR A 272 -21.22 13.79 -1.10
C THR A 272 -20.71 15.22 -1.12
N PRO A 273 -21.46 16.17 -1.70
CA PRO A 273 -21.13 17.60 -1.62
C PRO A 273 -21.25 18.10 -0.19
N VAL A 274 -20.20 18.71 0.32
CA VAL A 274 -20.12 19.24 1.69
C VAL A 274 -19.67 20.70 1.63
N GLU A 275 -20.35 21.56 2.39
CA GLU A 275 -20.00 22.98 2.52
C GLU A 275 -18.90 23.14 3.58
N LEU A 276 -17.69 23.41 3.12
CA LEU A 276 -16.48 23.43 3.93
C LEU A 276 -16.48 24.61 4.92
N ALA A 277 -16.96 25.78 4.48
CA ALA A 277 -17.05 26.97 5.33
C ALA A 277 -17.97 26.77 6.54
N ALA A 278 -19.04 25.98 6.39
CA ALA A 278 -19.94 25.63 7.50
C ALA A 278 -19.22 24.73 8.52
N ILE A 279 -18.42 23.77 8.07
CA ILE A 279 -17.64 22.91 8.97
C ILE A 279 -16.63 23.76 9.75
N VAL A 280 -15.88 24.63 9.07
CA VAL A 280 -14.86 25.47 9.70
C VAL A 280 -15.48 26.38 10.77
N ARG A 281 -16.64 26.98 10.49
CA ARG A 281 -17.38 27.77 11.49
C ARG A 281 -17.81 26.93 12.68
N GLN A 282 -18.44 25.78 12.42
CA GLN A 282 -18.88 24.85 13.47
C GLN A 282 -17.71 24.43 14.39
N VAL A 283 -16.55 24.08 13.83
CA VAL A 283 -15.35 23.70 14.60
C VAL A 283 -14.83 24.88 15.41
N ALA A 284 -14.73 26.07 14.80
CA ALA A 284 -14.29 27.27 15.52
C ALA A 284 -15.22 27.59 16.71
N ASP A 285 -16.53 27.50 16.54
CA ASP A 285 -17.53 27.73 17.60
C ASP A 285 -17.42 26.67 18.71
N ALA A 286 -17.30 25.39 18.35
CA ALA A 286 -17.16 24.29 19.31
C ALA A 286 -15.92 24.43 20.21
N LEU A 287 -14.84 24.98 19.66
CA LEU A 287 -13.56 25.13 20.37
C LEU A 287 -13.41 26.48 21.09
N GLN A 288 -14.40 27.38 21.04
CA GLN A 288 -14.37 28.68 21.73
C GLN A 288 -14.18 28.55 23.24
N MET A 289 -14.82 27.54 23.85
CA MET A 289 -14.72 27.35 25.31
C MET A 289 -13.27 26.93 25.68
N LEU A 290 -12.70 25.97 24.93
CA LEU A 290 -11.31 25.54 25.12
C LEU A 290 -10.33 26.69 24.87
N ALA A 291 -10.58 27.52 23.87
CA ALA A 291 -9.75 28.69 23.59
C ALA A 291 -9.77 29.69 24.78
N ARG A 292 -10.93 29.97 25.34
CA ARG A 292 -11.05 30.83 26.53
C ARG A 292 -10.35 30.28 27.75
N GLU A 293 -10.48 28.99 28.02
CA GLU A 293 -9.79 28.32 29.13
C GLU A 293 -8.26 28.44 29.01
N ARG A 294 -7.74 28.48 27.76
CA ARG A 294 -6.31 28.65 27.47
C ARG A 294 -5.86 30.09 27.27
N GLY A 295 -6.78 31.06 27.40
CA GLY A 295 -6.49 32.48 27.16
C GLY A 295 -6.12 32.81 25.71
N VAL A 296 -6.64 32.03 24.75
CA VAL A 296 -6.38 32.19 23.31
C VAL A 296 -7.63 32.69 22.60
N THR A 297 -7.47 33.62 21.67
CA THR A 297 -8.55 34.12 20.82
C THR A 297 -8.54 33.44 19.46
N ILE A 298 -9.66 32.87 19.04
CA ILE A 298 -9.83 32.36 17.66
C ILE A 298 -10.39 33.51 16.81
N ALA A 299 -9.62 33.94 15.81
CA ALA A 299 -10.06 34.87 14.77
C ALA A 299 -10.46 34.10 13.51
N LEU A 300 -11.74 34.24 13.12
CA LEU A 300 -12.31 33.51 12.00
C LEU A 300 -12.54 34.44 10.81
N ALA A 301 -12.00 34.10 9.65
CA ALA A 301 -12.16 34.80 8.38
C ALA A 301 -12.59 33.82 7.29
N VAL A 302 -13.86 33.71 7.00
CA VAL A 302 -14.41 32.79 6.00
C VAL A 302 -15.05 33.61 4.87
N CYS A 303 -14.71 33.29 3.63
CA CYS A 303 -15.27 33.93 2.45
C CYS A 303 -16.81 33.76 2.40
N ALA A 304 -17.49 34.71 1.74
CA ALA A 304 -18.93 34.65 1.54
C ALA A 304 -19.37 33.64 0.48
N GLU A 305 -18.47 33.29 -0.43
CA GLU A 305 -18.76 32.33 -1.48
C GLU A 305 -18.80 30.89 -0.92
N PRO A 306 -19.74 30.04 -1.39
CA PRO A 306 -19.82 28.66 -0.95
C PRO A 306 -18.59 27.85 -1.38
N LEU A 307 -18.00 27.13 -0.43
CA LEU A 307 -16.85 26.25 -0.66
C LEU A 307 -17.33 24.79 -0.67
N LEU A 308 -18.00 24.37 -1.76
CA LEU A 308 -18.47 23.01 -1.92
C LEU A 308 -17.32 22.10 -2.33
N VAL A 309 -17.07 21.06 -1.54
CA VAL A 309 -16.11 20.00 -1.82
C VAL A 309 -16.81 18.65 -1.82
N LEU A 310 -16.29 17.65 -2.55
CA LEU A 310 -16.76 16.27 -2.43
C LEU A 310 -16.07 15.62 -1.23
N GLY A 311 -16.84 15.23 -0.21
CA GLY A 311 -16.25 14.78 1.03
C GLY A 311 -17.18 14.05 1.98
N ASP A 312 -16.58 13.46 3.01
CA ASP A 312 -17.25 12.97 4.20
C ASP A 312 -17.20 14.08 5.25
N ARG A 313 -18.40 14.52 5.71
CA ARG A 313 -18.54 15.64 6.65
C ARG A 313 -17.80 15.38 7.97
N ASP A 314 -17.94 14.17 8.51
CA ASP A 314 -17.39 13.83 9.83
C ASP A 314 -15.85 13.73 9.76
N GLU A 315 -15.32 13.16 8.68
CA GLU A 315 -13.88 13.13 8.44
C GLU A 315 -13.29 14.54 8.29
N LEU A 316 -13.93 15.40 7.51
CA LEU A 316 -13.48 16.79 7.33
C LEU A 316 -13.62 17.61 8.61
N THR A 317 -14.68 17.41 9.40
CA THR A 317 -14.82 18.03 10.73
C THR A 317 -13.64 17.64 11.60
N ARG A 318 -13.28 16.36 11.64
CA ARG A 318 -12.17 15.85 12.43
C ARG A 318 -10.80 16.40 11.98
N VAL A 319 -10.63 16.67 10.67
CA VAL A 319 -9.43 17.36 10.16
C VAL A 319 -9.26 18.73 10.82
N PHE A 320 -10.31 19.56 10.79
CA PHE A 320 -10.21 20.92 11.31
C PHE A 320 -10.18 20.96 12.85
N GLU A 321 -10.89 20.06 13.53
CA GLU A 321 -10.76 19.87 14.98
C GLU A 321 -9.32 19.61 15.38
N ASN A 322 -8.65 18.65 14.73
CA ASN A 322 -7.25 18.34 15.00
C ASN A 322 -6.32 19.53 14.77
N LEU A 323 -6.51 20.26 13.68
CA LEU A 323 -5.65 21.41 13.36
C LEU A 323 -5.85 22.57 14.33
N VAL A 324 -7.10 22.93 14.64
CA VAL A 324 -7.42 24.02 15.56
C VAL A 324 -7.05 23.65 17.00
N GLU A 325 -7.33 22.42 17.45
CA GLU A 325 -6.88 21.96 18.75
C GLU A 325 -5.36 21.99 18.90
N ASN A 326 -4.61 21.57 17.86
CA ASN A 326 -3.16 21.64 17.88
C ASN A 326 -2.68 23.09 18.00
N ALA A 327 -3.28 24.03 17.28
CA ALA A 327 -2.98 25.45 17.37
C ALA A 327 -3.28 26.02 18.79
N LEU A 328 -4.38 25.60 19.40
CA LEU A 328 -4.73 25.99 20.77
C LEU A 328 -3.81 25.36 21.84
N LYS A 329 -3.29 24.15 21.58
CA LYS A 329 -2.41 23.43 22.52
C LYS A 329 -0.98 23.95 22.45
N TYR A 330 -0.41 23.99 21.26
CA TYR A 330 1.01 24.29 21.06
C TYR A 330 1.28 25.76 20.76
N GLY A 331 0.27 26.47 20.24
CA GLY A 331 0.35 27.91 19.94
C GLY A 331 -0.18 28.83 21.02
N ALA A 332 -0.55 28.31 22.22
CA ALA A 332 -1.20 29.09 23.29
C ALA A 332 -0.41 30.33 23.75
N SER A 333 0.93 30.28 23.73
CA SER A 333 1.78 31.42 24.08
C SER A 333 1.57 32.65 23.19
N GLY A 334 1.12 32.45 21.95
CA GLY A 334 0.80 33.53 21.02
C GLY A 334 -0.57 34.18 21.25
N LYS A 335 -1.38 33.64 22.17
CA LYS A 335 -2.70 34.13 22.56
C LYS A 335 -3.71 34.31 21.42
N ARG A 336 -3.39 33.90 20.22
CA ARG A 336 -4.22 34.05 19.03
C ARG A 336 -4.04 32.87 18.07
N VAL A 337 -5.14 32.43 17.48
CA VAL A 337 -5.21 31.48 16.39
C VAL A 337 -6.08 32.07 15.29
N ASP A 338 -5.55 32.18 14.07
CA ASP A 338 -6.30 32.66 12.91
C ASP A 338 -6.74 31.44 12.10
N VAL A 339 -8.04 31.37 11.82
CA VAL A 339 -8.63 30.35 10.95
C VAL A 339 -9.27 31.07 9.76
N SER A 340 -8.79 30.77 8.55
CA SER A 340 -9.34 31.35 7.33
C SER A 340 -9.76 30.28 6.34
N ALA A 341 -10.83 30.56 5.59
CA ALA A 341 -11.28 29.71 4.49
C ALA A 341 -11.59 30.59 3.27
N GLU A 342 -10.99 30.26 2.14
CA GLU A 342 -11.10 31.04 0.91
C GLU A 342 -11.13 30.13 -0.32
N ARG A 343 -11.64 30.68 -1.42
CA ARG A 343 -11.57 30.05 -2.74
C ARG A 343 -10.29 30.50 -3.46
N ALA A 344 -9.60 29.57 -4.09
CA ALA A 344 -8.44 29.82 -4.90
C ALA A 344 -8.50 29.04 -6.22
N GLN A 345 -7.59 29.31 -7.13
CA GLN A 345 -7.34 28.52 -8.31
C GLN A 345 -6.04 27.75 -8.13
N ALA A 346 -6.04 26.45 -8.43
CA ALA A 346 -4.85 25.66 -8.50
C ALA A 346 -3.99 26.02 -9.72
N ALA A 347 -2.75 25.59 -9.78
CA ALA A 347 -1.82 25.88 -10.87
C ALA A 347 -2.30 25.38 -12.26
N ASP A 348 -3.18 24.38 -12.28
CA ASP A 348 -3.83 23.83 -13.46
C ASP A 348 -5.16 24.55 -13.84
N GLY A 349 -5.51 25.60 -13.12
CA GLY A 349 -6.75 26.36 -13.32
C GLY A 349 -8.00 25.78 -12.65
N ALA A 350 -7.90 24.61 -12.00
CA ALA A 350 -9.01 24.02 -11.24
C ALA A 350 -9.32 24.86 -9.97
N GLY A 351 -10.59 24.91 -9.57
CA GLY A 351 -10.98 25.60 -8.34
C GLY A 351 -10.55 24.77 -7.11
N GLU A 352 -9.94 25.43 -6.14
CA GLU A 352 -9.57 24.85 -4.84
C GLU A 352 -10.21 25.63 -3.68
N ALA A 353 -10.61 24.93 -2.62
CA ALA A 353 -10.88 25.50 -1.32
C ALA A 353 -9.60 25.45 -0.49
N ILE A 354 -9.20 26.56 0.08
CA ILE A 354 -8.03 26.67 0.96
C ILE A 354 -8.51 27.04 2.35
N VAL A 355 -8.13 26.21 3.34
CA VAL A 355 -8.33 26.55 4.76
C VAL A 355 -6.96 26.63 5.42
N ARG A 356 -6.69 27.75 6.12
CA ARG A 356 -5.47 27.97 6.88
C ARG A 356 -5.78 28.09 8.36
N VAL A 357 -5.00 27.40 9.16
CA VAL A 357 -4.98 27.50 10.61
C VAL A 357 -3.57 27.98 11.00
N ARG A 358 -3.49 29.19 11.54
CA ARG A 358 -2.23 29.81 11.95
C ARG A 358 -2.23 30.06 13.45
N ASP A 359 -1.23 29.57 14.12
CA ASP A 359 -0.89 29.95 15.47
C ASP A 359 0.31 30.91 15.51
N TYR A 360 0.48 31.60 16.64
CA TYR A 360 1.58 32.51 16.90
C TYR A 360 2.42 32.05 18.10
N GLY A 361 2.58 30.72 18.21
CA GLY A 361 3.33 30.06 19.26
C GLY A 361 4.85 30.04 19.03
N PRO A 362 5.56 29.14 19.66
CA PRO A 362 7.02 29.05 19.59
C PRO A 362 7.54 28.59 18.21
N GLY A 363 6.66 28.15 17.33
CA GLY A 363 7.03 27.60 16.04
C GLY A 363 7.70 26.23 16.14
N ILE A 364 8.07 25.69 14.98
CA ILE A 364 8.58 24.33 14.80
C ILE A 364 9.89 24.38 14.02
N ALA A 365 10.92 23.68 14.50
CA ALA A 365 12.20 23.60 13.81
C ALA A 365 12.06 22.82 12.49
N ALA A 366 12.79 23.23 11.45
CA ALA A 366 12.68 22.72 10.10
C ALA A 366 12.89 21.19 10.01
N GLU A 367 13.76 20.64 10.87
CA GLU A 367 14.04 19.19 10.92
C GLU A 367 12.84 18.33 11.32
N HIS A 368 11.86 18.90 12.06
CA HIS A 368 10.67 18.20 12.50
C HIS A 368 9.54 18.26 11.47
N LEU A 369 9.49 19.27 10.59
CA LEU A 369 8.38 19.49 9.66
C LEU A 369 8.03 18.27 8.78
N PRO A 370 8.99 17.56 8.18
CA PRO A 370 8.68 16.38 7.36
C PRO A 370 8.06 15.22 8.14
N ARG A 371 8.36 15.16 9.44
CA ARG A 371 7.99 14.06 10.33
C ARG A 371 6.67 14.28 11.08
N LEU A 372 6.14 15.48 11.11
CA LEU A 372 4.93 15.84 11.89
C LEU A 372 3.71 14.98 11.53
N THR A 373 3.64 14.45 10.31
CA THR A 373 2.56 13.59 9.84
C THR A 373 2.85 12.09 10.00
N GLU A 374 3.99 11.72 10.61
CA GLU A 374 4.27 10.33 10.99
C GLU A 374 3.40 9.95 12.19
N ARG A 375 3.00 8.67 12.26
CA ARG A 375 2.17 8.16 13.37
C ARG A 375 2.98 8.16 14.66
N PHE A 376 2.37 8.63 15.75
CA PHE A 376 2.97 8.74 17.10
C PHE A 376 4.15 9.70 17.20
N TYR A 377 4.46 10.45 16.13
CA TYR A 377 5.55 11.40 16.18
C TYR A 377 5.21 12.61 17.07
N ARG A 378 6.16 13.03 17.90
CA ARG A 378 6.07 14.17 18.80
C ARG A 378 7.44 14.82 18.93
N ILE A 379 7.49 16.15 18.89
CA ILE A 379 8.72 16.91 19.07
C ILE A 379 9.20 16.77 20.52
N ASP A 380 8.30 17.00 21.47
CA ASP A 380 8.52 16.78 22.91
C ASP A 380 7.49 15.80 23.45
N VAL A 381 7.95 14.63 23.87
CA VAL A 381 7.11 13.56 24.39
C VAL A 381 6.50 13.94 25.74
N GLY A 382 7.25 14.66 26.60
CA GLY A 382 6.82 15.06 27.94
C GLY A 382 5.72 16.11 27.88
N GLN A 383 5.97 17.22 27.18
CA GLN A 383 5.01 18.30 27.01
C GLN A 383 3.76 17.80 26.27
N SER A 384 3.92 17.05 25.19
CA SER A 384 2.80 16.52 24.43
C SER A 384 1.93 15.56 25.24
N ARG A 385 2.53 14.78 26.18
CA ARG A 385 1.78 13.92 27.12
C ARG A 385 0.99 14.76 28.12
N ALA A 386 1.55 15.82 28.65
CA ALA A 386 0.86 16.73 29.57
C ALA A 386 -0.35 17.39 28.88
N GLU A 387 -0.21 17.76 27.63
CA GLU A 387 -1.28 18.36 26.81
C GLU A 387 -2.27 17.31 26.23
N GLY A 388 -2.10 16.04 26.57
CA GLY A 388 -3.00 14.96 26.14
C GLY A 388 -2.91 14.62 24.65
N GLY A 389 -1.79 14.95 23.99
CA GLY A 389 -1.57 14.60 22.59
C GLY A 389 -1.40 13.09 22.41
N THR A 390 -1.97 12.52 21.34
CA THR A 390 -1.83 11.10 20.97
C THR A 390 -0.69 10.86 19.97
N GLY A 391 -0.29 11.89 19.23
CA GLY A 391 0.64 11.78 18.10
C GLY A 391 0.01 11.17 16.85
N LEU A 392 -1.32 11.00 16.84
CA LEU A 392 -2.07 10.44 15.71
C LEU A 392 -2.84 11.51 14.92
N GLY A 393 -3.14 12.67 15.51
CA GLY A 393 -4.01 13.68 14.90
C GLY A 393 -3.53 14.16 13.52
N LEU A 394 -2.25 14.53 13.36
CA LEU A 394 -1.73 15.00 12.07
C LEU A 394 -1.57 13.86 11.05
N SER A 395 -1.30 12.64 11.47
CA SER A 395 -1.32 11.48 10.57
C SER A 395 -2.74 11.19 10.07
N LEU A 396 -3.76 11.28 10.93
CA LEU A 396 -5.16 11.18 10.55
C LEU A 396 -5.55 12.28 9.55
N VAL A 397 -5.16 13.54 9.81
CA VAL A 397 -5.37 14.66 8.87
C VAL A 397 -4.81 14.32 7.49
N LYS A 398 -3.57 13.84 7.41
CA LYS A 398 -2.94 13.45 6.14
C LYS A 398 -3.71 12.34 5.41
N HIS A 399 -4.13 11.29 6.13
CA HIS A 399 -4.86 10.17 5.53
C HIS A 399 -6.25 10.59 5.03
N VAL A 400 -6.98 11.38 5.82
CA VAL A 400 -8.28 11.94 5.41
C VAL A 400 -8.12 12.82 4.17
N LEU A 401 -7.17 13.75 4.17
CA LEU A 401 -6.94 14.64 3.03
C LEU A 401 -6.55 13.86 1.76
N ASN A 402 -5.71 12.85 1.87
CA ASN A 402 -5.35 12.00 0.73
C ASN A 402 -6.60 11.31 0.13
N ARG A 403 -7.50 10.78 0.98
CA ARG A 403 -8.76 10.17 0.54
C ARG A 403 -9.65 11.18 -0.20
N HIS A 404 -9.60 12.45 0.21
CA HIS A 404 -10.33 13.56 -0.38
C HIS A 404 -9.59 14.26 -1.54
N ARG A 405 -8.45 13.71 -2.02
CA ARG A 405 -7.53 14.35 -2.99
C ARG A 405 -7.02 15.72 -2.54
N GLY A 406 -7.08 15.99 -1.26
CA GLY A 406 -6.55 17.21 -0.68
C GLY A 406 -5.07 17.12 -0.38
N ARG A 407 -4.50 18.24 0.03
CA ARG A 407 -3.09 18.36 0.41
C ARG A 407 -2.97 19.15 1.71
N LEU A 408 -2.03 18.75 2.55
CA LEU A 408 -1.63 19.50 3.74
C LEU A 408 -0.28 20.17 3.48
N GLY A 409 -0.23 21.49 3.61
CA GLY A 409 1.00 22.28 3.69
C GLY A 409 1.28 22.66 5.13
N ILE A 410 2.54 22.64 5.55
CA ILE A 410 2.97 23.04 6.90
C ILE A 410 4.14 24.00 6.73
N GLU A 411 3.97 25.21 7.25
CA GLU A 411 4.99 26.25 7.23
C GLU A 411 5.20 26.74 8.68
N SER A 412 6.45 26.77 9.13
CA SER A 412 6.77 27.24 10.47
C SER A 412 8.21 27.71 10.56
N ARG A 413 8.43 28.69 11.44
CA ARG A 413 9.75 29.14 11.89
C ARG A 413 9.74 29.31 13.39
N LEU A 414 10.88 28.99 14.02
CA LEU A 414 11.03 29.18 15.46
C LEU A 414 10.81 30.65 15.82
N GLY A 415 9.91 30.90 16.80
CA GLY A 415 9.52 32.21 17.27
C GLY A 415 8.41 32.89 16.46
N GLU A 416 8.00 32.35 15.31
CA GLU A 416 6.99 32.97 14.42
C GLU A 416 5.65 32.20 14.37
N GLY A 417 5.54 31.08 15.10
CA GLY A 417 4.38 30.20 15.08
C GLY A 417 4.39 29.21 13.91
N ALA A 418 3.22 28.59 13.66
CA ALA A 418 3.03 27.65 12.57
C ALA A 418 1.76 27.93 11.78
N THR A 419 1.77 27.61 10.50
CA THR A 419 0.62 27.70 9.59
C THR A 419 0.39 26.34 8.93
N PHE A 420 -0.79 25.79 9.17
CA PHE A 420 -1.27 24.57 8.53
C PHE A 420 -2.27 24.95 7.43
N THR A 421 -1.96 24.58 6.18
CA THR A 421 -2.77 24.91 5.01
C THR A 421 -3.37 23.63 4.44
N VAL A 422 -4.69 23.53 4.46
CA VAL A 422 -5.46 22.46 3.81
C VAL A 422 -5.93 22.96 2.45
N ARG A 423 -5.69 22.20 1.41
CA ARG A 423 -6.17 22.44 0.04
C ARG A 423 -7.05 21.28 -0.38
N LEU A 424 -8.28 21.58 -0.83
CA LEU A 424 -9.23 20.59 -1.31
C LEU A 424 -9.80 21.02 -2.66
N PRO A 425 -9.93 20.10 -3.64
CA PRO A 425 -10.56 20.43 -4.92
C PRO A 425 -12.03 20.79 -4.70
N LEU A 426 -12.51 21.89 -5.31
CA LEU A 426 -13.91 22.22 -5.31
C LEU A 426 -14.71 21.18 -6.10
N ALA A 427 -15.94 20.93 -5.67
CA ALA A 427 -16.87 20.11 -6.41
C ALA A 427 -17.13 20.74 -7.79
N PRO A 428 -17.19 19.94 -8.86
CA PRO A 428 -17.55 20.45 -10.17
C PRO A 428 -18.94 21.10 -10.11
N HIS A 429 -19.05 22.31 -10.68
CA HIS A 429 -20.36 22.94 -10.83
C HIS A 429 -21.25 21.98 -11.65
N ARG A 430 -22.27 21.42 -11.02
CA ARG A 430 -23.40 20.88 -11.77
C ARG A 430 -24.20 22.10 -12.21
N GLY A 431 -23.98 22.52 -13.48
CA GLY A 431 -24.81 23.50 -14.15
C GLY A 431 -26.26 23.02 -14.27
#